data_1bd893f2e7895b9492c2efb7ce95e30e
#
_entry.id   1bd893f2e7895b9492c2efb7ce95e30e
#
_cell.length_a   1.000
_cell.length_b   1.000
_cell.length_c   1.000
_cell.angle_alpha   90.00
_cell.angle_beta   90.00
_cell.angle_gamma   90.00
#
_symmetry.space_group_name_H-M   'P 1'
#
loop_
_entity.id
_entity.type
_entity.pdbx_description
1 polymer ?
#
loop_
_entity_poly.entity_id
_entity_poly.type
_entity_poly.pdbx_seq_one_letter_code
_entity_poly.pdbx_strand_id
1 'polypeptide(L)'
;MLPRKRTADILGRQLVRSATSIGANYRSACRGKSTADVIAKLSIVEEEADESVYWLELLVEAGFVREDRVLPLIRESNEIVAMTVASIKTLRARK
;
A
#
# COMPACT_ATOMS: atom_id res chain seq x y z
N MET A 1 -6.37 -27.07 7.52
CA MET A 1 -6.70 -25.69 7.87
C MET A 1 -5.70 -25.15 8.88
N LEU A 2 -5.21 -23.95 8.67
CA LEU A 2 -4.27 -23.32 9.61
C LEU A 2 -4.99 -22.88 10.90
N PRO A 3 -4.32 -22.97 12.06
CA PRO A 3 -4.85 -22.40 13.27
C PRO A 3 -5.14 -20.92 13.10
N ARG A 4 -6.16 -20.41 13.77
CA ARG A 4 -6.59 -19.02 13.68
C ARG A 4 -5.45 -18.03 13.95
N LYS A 5 -4.69 -18.28 15.03
CA LYS A 5 -3.56 -17.41 15.37
C LYS A 5 -2.51 -17.35 14.26
N ARG A 6 -2.21 -18.50 13.66
CA ARG A 6 -1.22 -18.57 12.58
C ARG A 6 -1.68 -17.81 11.34
N THR A 7 -2.96 -17.92 11.01
CA THR A 7 -3.55 -17.17 9.90
C THR A 7 -3.43 -15.66 10.15
N ALA A 8 -3.78 -15.21 11.35
CA ALA A 8 -3.68 -13.80 11.73
C ALA A 8 -2.24 -13.30 11.62
N ASP A 9 -1.27 -14.10 12.06
CA ASP A 9 0.15 -13.75 11.98
C ASP A 9 0.62 -13.62 10.53
N ILE A 10 0.19 -14.52 9.66
CA ILE A 10 0.54 -14.48 8.24
C ILE A 10 -0.02 -13.22 7.58
N LEU A 11 -1.31 -12.94 7.79
CA LEU A 11 -1.96 -11.75 7.23
C LEU A 11 -1.34 -10.47 7.76
N GLY A 12 -1.05 -10.44 9.06
CA GLY A 12 -0.43 -9.29 9.71
C GLY A 12 0.97 -9.00 9.17
N ARG A 13 1.76 -10.04 8.90
CA ARG A 13 3.10 -9.88 8.31
C ARG A 13 3.02 -9.32 6.91
N GLN A 14 2.06 -9.78 6.11
CA GLN A 14 1.87 -9.26 4.77
C GLN A 14 1.47 -7.78 4.78
N LEU A 15 0.60 -7.40 5.72
CA LEU A 15 0.21 -6.01 5.88
C LEU A 15 1.41 -5.14 6.25
N VAL A 16 2.22 -5.57 7.23
CA VAL A 16 3.41 -4.82 7.66
C VAL A 16 4.40 -4.69 6.50
N ARG A 17 4.61 -5.76 5.74
CA ARG A 17 5.49 -5.74 4.56
C ARG A 17 5.00 -4.70 3.54
N SER A 18 3.72 -4.74 3.19
CA SER A 18 3.17 -3.79 2.21
C SER A 18 3.23 -2.36 2.73
N ALA A 19 2.86 -2.12 3.98
CA ALA A 19 2.87 -0.79 4.57
C ALA A 19 4.27 -0.19 4.64
N THR A 20 5.27 -0.99 5.05
CA THR A 20 6.66 -0.51 5.12
C THR A 20 7.23 -0.28 3.72
N SER A 21 6.81 -1.08 2.74
CA SER A 21 7.22 -0.91 1.35
C SER A 21 6.71 0.41 0.75
N ILE A 22 5.50 0.84 1.12
CA ILE A 22 4.96 2.15 0.72
C ILE A 22 5.94 3.25 1.11
N GLY A 23 6.31 3.31 2.39
CA GLY A 23 7.21 4.35 2.89
C GLY A 23 8.59 4.31 2.25
N ALA A 24 9.17 3.11 2.14
CA ALA A 24 10.50 2.92 1.57
C ALA A 24 10.54 3.35 0.10
N ASN A 25 9.54 2.99 -0.69
CA ASN A 25 9.50 3.32 -2.11
C ASN A 25 9.13 4.78 -2.36
N TYR A 26 8.28 5.36 -1.52
CA TYR A 26 7.99 6.79 -1.60
C TYR A 26 9.27 7.60 -1.34
N ARG A 27 10.03 7.23 -0.32
CA ARG A 27 11.31 7.87 -0.01
C ARG A 27 12.28 7.74 -1.20
N SER A 28 12.34 6.55 -1.81
CA SER A 28 13.15 6.34 -3.01
C SER A 28 12.70 7.20 -4.18
N ALA A 29 11.39 7.39 -4.35
CA ALA A 29 10.84 8.24 -5.39
C ALA A 29 11.30 9.70 -5.20
N CYS A 30 11.26 10.19 -3.96
CA CYS A 30 11.70 11.55 -3.63
C CYS A 30 13.18 11.78 -3.93
N ARG A 31 13.97 10.72 -4.03
CA ARG A 31 15.40 10.73 -4.33
C ARG A 31 15.71 10.21 -5.73
N GLY A 32 14.69 10.11 -6.58
CA GLY A 32 14.84 9.58 -7.92
C GLY A 32 15.80 10.41 -8.77
N LYS A 33 16.60 9.73 -9.59
CA LYS A 33 17.64 10.34 -10.43
C LYS A 33 17.10 10.79 -11.78
N SER A 34 15.93 10.32 -12.17
CA SER A 34 15.29 10.65 -13.45
C SER A 34 13.79 10.55 -13.29
N THR A 35 13.07 11.14 -14.23
CA THR A 35 11.61 11.02 -14.26
C THR A 35 11.17 9.56 -14.34
N ALA A 36 11.85 8.75 -15.16
CA ALA A 36 11.55 7.33 -15.28
C ALA A 36 11.75 6.60 -13.96
N ASP A 37 12.82 6.92 -13.23
CA ASP A 37 13.09 6.31 -11.92
C ASP A 37 12.01 6.68 -10.89
N VAL A 38 11.63 7.95 -10.86
CA VAL A 38 10.56 8.42 -9.96
C VAL A 38 9.25 7.71 -10.28
N ILE A 39 8.87 7.61 -11.55
CA ILE A 39 7.64 6.91 -11.98
C ILE A 39 7.69 5.43 -11.56
N ALA A 40 8.83 4.78 -11.75
CA ALA A 40 8.98 3.38 -11.36
C ALA A 40 8.75 3.17 -9.87
N LYS A 41 9.32 4.04 -9.03
CA LYS A 41 9.15 3.97 -7.58
C LYS A 41 7.72 4.28 -7.14
N LEU A 42 7.10 5.29 -7.75
CA LEU A 42 5.71 5.63 -7.45
C LEU A 42 4.76 4.51 -7.88
N SER A 43 5.06 3.80 -8.96
CA SER A 43 4.24 2.65 -9.39
C SER A 43 4.26 1.55 -8.33
N ILE A 44 5.39 1.32 -7.68
CA ILE A 44 5.48 0.36 -6.57
C ILE A 44 4.67 0.86 -5.37
N VAL A 45 4.73 2.16 -5.06
CA VAL A 45 3.92 2.75 -3.97
C VAL A 45 2.44 2.49 -4.22
N GLU A 46 1.98 2.70 -5.44
CA GLU A 46 0.58 2.45 -5.83
C GLU A 46 0.19 0.99 -5.61
N GLU A 47 1.00 0.06 -6.10
CA GLU A 47 0.76 -1.38 -5.95
C GLU A 47 0.72 -1.80 -4.49
N GLU A 48 1.67 -1.33 -3.69
CA GLU A 48 1.77 -1.71 -2.28
C GLU A 48 0.65 -1.09 -1.44
N ALA A 49 0.21 0.12 -1.79
CA ALA A 49 -0.93 0.74 -1.11
C ALA A 49 -2.22 -0.04 -1.40
N ASP A 50 -2.42 -0.44 -2.65
CA ASP A 50 -3.57 -1.25 -3.03
C ASP A 50 -3.54 -2.62 -2.35
N GLU A 51 -2.36 -3.25 -2.29
CA GLU A 51 -2.17 -4.52 -1.59
C GLU A 51 -2.45 -4.39 -0.09
N SER A 52 -2.09 -3.26 0.51
CA SER A 52 -2.38 -3.01 1.94
C SER A 52 -3.89 -3.00 2.20
N VAL A 53 -4.68 -2.43 1.30
CA VAL A 53 -6.14 -2.46 1.40
C VAL A 53 -6.63 -3.92 1.38
N TYR A 54 -6.09 -4.72 0.48
CA TYR A 54 -6.43 -6.13 0.37
C TYR A 54 -6.20 -6.88 1.68
N TRP A 55 -5.03 -6.71 2.29
CA TRP A 55 -4.72 -7.37 3.58
C TRP A 55 -5.62 -6.87 4.71
N LEU A 56 -5.92 -5.58 4.75
CA LEU A 56 -6.83 -5.01 5.74
C LEU A 56 -8.24 -5.59 5.61
N GLU A 57 -8.73 -5.70 4.38
CA GLU A 57 -10.04 -6.28 4.12
C GLU A 57 -10.11 -7.76 4.50
N LEU A 58 -9.05 -8.52 4.21
CA LEU A 58 -8.98 -9.92 4.61
C LEU A 58 -8.99 -10.08 6.13
N LEU A 59 -8.29 -9.23 6.85
CA LEU A 59 -8.28 -9.27 8.32
C LEU A 59 -9.67 -9.03 8.89
N VAL A 60 -10.44 -8.12 8.29
CA VAL A 60 -11.83 -7.86 8.70
C VAL A 60 -12.72 -9.06 8.36
N GLU A 61 -12.64 -9.57 7.13
CA GLU A 61 -13.47 -10.69 6.69
C GLU A 61 -13.21 -11.96 7.50
N ALA A 62 -11.96 -12.18 7.89
CA ALA A 62 -11.59 -13.33 8.71
C ALA A 62 -11.96 -13.13 10.19
N GLY A 63 -12.46 -11.96 10.57
CA GLY A 63 -12.90 -11.68 11.92
C GLY A 63 -11.77 -11.43 12.92
N PHE A 64 -10.56 -11.10 12.44
CA PHE A 64 -9.42 -10.82 13.33
C PHE A 64 -9.42 -9.40 13.85
N VAL A 65 -9.99 -8.46 13.09
CA VAL A 65 -10.09 -7.05 13.51
C VAL A 65 -11.47 -6.52 13.15
N ARG A 66 -11.89 -5.48 13.87
CA ARG A 66 -13.18 -4.84 13.63
C ARG A 66 -13.06 -3.87 12.44
N GLU A 67 -14.09 -3.82 11.62
CA GLU A 67 -14.12 -2.95 10.45
C GLU A 67 -13.88 -1.47 10.82
N ASP A 68 -14.51 -0.99 11.91
CA ASP A 68 -14.37 0.40 12.32
C ASP A 68 -12.95 0.79 12.69
N ARG A 69 -12.11 -0.18 13.07
CA ARG A 69 -10.70 0.05 13.40
C ARG A 69 -9.84 0.23 12.16
N VAL A 70 -10.21 -0.41 11.06
CA VAL A 70 -9.39 -0.38 9.83
C VAL A 70 -9.89 0.60 8.78
N LEU A 71 -11.14 1.06 8.84
CA LEU A 71 -11.67 2.00 7.87
C LEU A 71 -10.80 3.24 7.66
N PRO A 72 -10.28 3.90 8.72
CA PRO A 72 -9.37 5.03 8.51
C PRO A 72 -8.11 4.68 7.74
N LEU A 73 -7.57 3.48 7.97
CA LEU A 73 -6.37 2.99 7.28
C LEU A 73 -6.67 2.68 5.82
N ILE A 74 -7.84 2.11 5.52
CA ILE A 74 -8.26 1.84 4.15
C ILE A 74 -8.42 3.15 3.40
N ARG A 75 -9.05 4.15 4.00
CA ARG A 75 -9.22 5.48 3.39
C ARG A 75 -7.88 6.13 3.10
N GLU A 76 -6.95 6.07 4.06
CA GLU A 76 -5.61 6.63 3.88
C GLU A 76 -4.87 5.92 2.75
N SER A 77 -4.95 4.58 2.69
CA SER A 77 -4.32 3.80 1.62
C SER A 77 -4.90 4.16 0.25
N ASN A 78 -6.22 4.33 0.16
CA ASN A 78 -6.88 4.72 -1.07
C ASN A 78 -6.49 6.15 -1.49
N GLU A 79 -6.28 7.05 -0.55
CA GLU A 79 -5.79 8.40 -0.82
C GLU A 79 -4.36 8.36 -1.38
N ILE A 80 -3.52 7.48 -0.84
CA ILE A 80 -2.14 7.27 -1.34
C ILE A 80 -2.19 6.76 -2.79
N VAL A 81 -3.06 5.80 -3.09
CA VAL A 81 -3.24 5.31 -4.45
C VAL A 81 -3.64 6.45 -5.40
N ALA A 82 -4.65 7.22 -5.03
CA ALA A 82 -5.15 8.32 -5.84
C ALA A 82 -4.07 9.38 -6.09
N MET A 83 -3.33 9.74 -5.04
CA MET A 83 -2.24 10.72 -5.13
C MET A 83 -1.11 10.22 -6.03
N THR A 84 -0.74 8.95 -5.90
CA THR A 84 0.32 8.36 -6.72
C THR A 84 -0.07 8.28 -8.19
N VAL A 85 -1.29 7.87 -8.49
CA VAL A 85 -1.81 7.82 -9.85
C VAL A 85 -1.77 9.22 -10.49
N ALA A 86 -2.22 10.23 -9.76
CA ALA A 86 -2.19 11.62 -10.23
C ALA A 86 -0.77 12.11 -10.48
N SER A 87 0.16 11.80 -9.57
CA SER A 87 1.56 12.19 -9.69
C SER A 87 2.23 11.54 -10.91
N ILE A 88 1.99 10.26 -11.13
CA ILE A 88 2.53 9.53 -12.28
C ILE A 88 2.00 10.15 -13.58
N LYS A 89 0.70 10.43 -13.62
CA LYS A 89 0.08 11.04 -14.80
C LYS A 89 0.70 12.40 -15.11
N THR A 90 0.91 13.22 -14.08
CA THR A 90 1.54 14.54 -14.24
C THR A 90 2.97 14.40 -14.76
N LEU A 91 3.75 13.47 -14.20
CA LEU A 91 5.13 13.25 -14.64
C LEU A 91 5.23 12.76 -16.07
N ARG A 92 4.31 11.88 -16.48
CA ARG A 92 4.26 11.39 -17.87
C ARG A 92 3.90 12.48 -18.87
N ALA A 93 3.12 13.47 -18.47
CA ALA A 93 2.73 14.58 -19.31
C ALA A 93 3.86 15.60 -19.52
N ARG A 94 4.83 15.61 -18.62
CA ARG A 94 6.03 16.46 -18.71
C ARG A 94 7.06 15.76 -19.58
N LYS A 95 7.31 16.27 -20.74
CA LYS A 95 8.37 15.77 -21.61
C LYS A 95 9.37 16.86 -21.91
#